data_df26528c68e1a28f4ba41d8ef3e15b7f
#
_entry.id   df26528c68e1a28f4ba41d8ef3e15b7f
#
_cell.length_a   1.000
_cell.length_b   1.000
_cell.length_c   1.000
_cell.angle_alpha   90.00
_cell.angle_beta   90.00
_cell.angle_gamma   90.00
#
_symmetry.space_group_name_H-M   'P 1'
#
loop_
_entity.id
_entity.type
_entity.pdbx_description
1 polymer ?
#
loop_
_entity_poly.entity_id
_entity_poly.type
_entity_poly.pdbx_seq_one_letter_code
_entity_poly.pdbx_strand_id
1 'polypeptide(L)'
;MNRTIEYLITEKEDGLRIEQFLRRKGYSGQNLAEIKRMPKSILVNGVHYYMRQTLTAGDILKVIICETKCSEKIPPVEIPLDIIYEDEDIIVINKPAGMPIHPSMNNYYNSLANALAWYYQKQDKPFIFRCCNRLDRDTSGLTVVSKHLASGSILSTMTKNREVHREYLAVVKGRVTPSSGTICAPLARKEGTIIERMVDFEHGEEAITHYKLIIEANGHSLVSLKLETGRTHQIRIHMKYLGFPLIGDYLYNPDMEHMTRQALHSHHMEFAHPITGEWMSFTAPLPADMANVLKD
;
A
#
# COMPACT_ATOMS: atom_id res chain seq x y z
N MET A 1 -7.26 -15.35 13.20
CA MET A 1 -6.80 -15.92 11.91
C MET A 1 -5.61 -16.81 12.18
N ASN A 2 -5.60 -18.03 11.64
CA ASN A 2 -4.49 -18.98 11.79
C ASN A 2 -3.79 -19.15 10.44
N ARG A 3 -2.47 -19.04 10.43
CA ARG A 3 -1.65 -19.24 9.25
C ARG A 3 -0.39 -20.03 9.59
N THR A 4 -0.13 -21.10 8.87
CA THR A 4 1.13 -21.85 8.96
C THR A 4 1.94 -21.57 7.71
N ILE A 5 3.15 -21.06 7.89
CA ILE A 5 4.08 -20.75 6.80
C ILE A 5 5.24 -21.75 6.89
N GLU A 6 5.56 -22.39 5.78
CA GLU A 6 6.62 -23.40 5.70
C GLU A 6 7.79 -22.87 4.86
N TYR A 7 9.00 -23.08 5.34
CA TYR A 7 10.24 -22.75 4.66
C TYR A 7 11.13 -23.97 4.59
N LEU A 8 11.54 -24.36 3.39
CA LEU A 8 12.63 -25.30 3.18
C LEU A 8 13.96 -24.55 3.33
N ILE A 9 14.81 -25.00 4.23
CA ILE A 9 16.11 -24.39 4.49
C ILE A 9 17.13 -24.89 3.45
N THR A 10 17.71 -23.97 2.72
CA THR A 10 18.71 -24.25 1.68
C THR A 10 20.13 -24.17 2.23
N GLU A 11 21.12 -24.60 1.43
CA GLU A 11 22.57 -24.48 1.74
C GLU A 11 22.98 -23.04 2.10
N LYS A 12 22.32 -22.02 1.50
CA LYS A 12 22.62 -20.59 1.78
C LYS A 12 22.18 -20.15 3.18
N GLU A 13 21.31 -20.89 3.80
CA GLU A 13 20.71 -20.59 5.09
C GLU A 13 21.20 -21.52 6.20
N ASP A 14 22.08 -22.49 5.82
CA ASP A 14 22.69 -23.42 6.77
C ASP A 14 23.42 -22.68 7.89
N GLY A 15 23.29 -23.16 9.11
CA GLY A 15 23.90 -22.59 10.30
C GLY A 15 23.30 -21.27 10.79
N LEU A 16 22.26 -20.71 10.12
CA LEU A 16 21.59 -19.52 10.60
C LEU A 16 20.71 -19.84 11.81
N ARG A 17 20.67 -18.92 12.77
CA ARG A 17 19.64 -18.98 13.81
C ARG A 17 18.27 -18.66 13.20
N ILE A 18 17.21 -19.28 13.72
CA ILE A 18 15.83 -19.07 13.26
C ILE A 18 15.48 -17.57 13.25
N GLU A 19 15.84 -16.82 14.29
CA GLU A 19 15.61 -15.37 14.33
C GLU A 19 16.32 -14.65 13.18
N GLN A 20 17.55 -14.99 12.85
CA GLN A 20 18.30 -14.36 11.75
C GLN A 20 17.68 -14.69 10.40
N PHE A 21 17.27 -15.95 10.20
CA PHE A 21 16.56 -16.38 9.01
C PHE A 21 15.26 -15.59 8.80
N LEU A 22 14.41 -15.52 9.83
CA LEU A 22 13.12 -14.82 9.75
C LEU A 22 13.31 -13.31 9.52
N ARG A 23 14.35 -12.69 10.10
CA ARG A 23 14.70 -11.28 9.79
C ARG A 23 15.06 -11.09 8.33
N ARG A 24 15.85 -12.00 7.74
CA ARG A 24 16.17 -11.97 6.30
C ARG A 24 14.92 -12.14 5.42
N LYS A 25 13.90 -12.89 5.90
CA LYS A 25 12.60 -13.02 5.24
C LYS A 25 11.67 -11.80 5.46
N GLY A 26 12.12 -10.73 6.14
CA GLY A 26 11.38 -9.50 6.34
C GLY A 26 10.50 -9.44 7.60
N TYR A 27 10.64 -10.39 8.53
CA TYR A 27 9.94 -10.33 9.81
C TYR A 27 10.53 -9.22 10.70
N SER A 28 9.68 -8.35 11.23
CA SER A 28 10.10 -7.31 12.15
C SER A 28 10.44 -7.85 13.55
N GLY A 29 11.16 -7.05 14.34
CA GLY A 29 11.42 -7.40 15.75
C GLY A 29 10.15 -7.59 16.57
N GLN A 30 9.11 -6.80 16.30
CA GLN A 30 7.81 -6.96 16.94
C GLN A 30 7.15 -8.29 16.55
N ASN A 31 7.17 -8.66 15.27
CA ASN A 31 6.63 -9.95 14.82
C ASN A 31 7.32 -11.11 15.52
N LEU A 32 8.65 -11.09 15.59
CA LEU A 32 9.41 -12.15 16.26
C LEU A 32 9.09 -12.23 17.76
N ALA A 33 8.87 -11.08 18.41
CA ALA A 33 8.47 -11.05 19.81
C ALA A 33 7.06 -11.62 20.01
N GLU A 34 6.11 -11.34 19.12
CA GLU A 34 4.75 -11.89 19.16
C GLU A 34 4.75 -13.40 18.90
N ILE A 35 5.43 -13.86 17.83
CA ILE A 35 5.57 -15.28 17.51
C ILE A 35 6.21 -16.03 18.68
N LYS A 36 7.27 -15.51 19.30
CA LYS A 36 7.93 -16.12 20.46
C LYS A 36 7.01 -16.33 21.67
N ARG A 37 5.99 -15.49 21.84
CA ARG A 37 5.01 -15.61 22.94
C ARG A 37 3.95 -16.69 22.67
N MET A 38 3.77 -17.11 21.44
CA MET A 38 2.80 -18.14 21.06
C MET A 38 3.39 -19.54 21.33
N PRO A 39 2.70 -20.41 22.08
CA PRO A 39 3.18 -21.76 22.33
C PRO A 39 3.32 -22.55 21.02
N LYS A 40 4.44 -23.25 20.86
CA LYS A 40 4.70 -24.12 19.70
C LYS A 40 4.58 -23.41 18.33
N SER A 41 4.84 -22.10 18.28
CA SER A 41 4.75 -21.30 17.05
C SER A 41 5.88 -21.57 16.06
N ILE A 42 6.96 -22.21 16.49
CA ILE A 42 8.14 -22.55 15.68
C ILE A 42 8.37 -24.06 15.77
N LEU A 43 8.28 -24.74 14.63
CA LEU A 43 8.58 -26.15 14.52
C LEU A 43 9.65 -26.34 13.44
N VAL A 44 10.64 -27.19 13.71
CA VAL A 44 11.61 -27.66 12.72
C VAL A 44 11.45 -29.18 12.62
N ASN A 45 11.15 -29.68 11.44
CA ASN A 45 10.85 -31.09 11.18
C ASN A 45 9.78 -31.67 12.14
N GLY A 46 8.78 -30.82 12.50
CA GLY A 46 7.69 -31.18 13.42
C GLY A 46 8.03 -31.04 14.91
N VAL A 47 9.27 -30.76 15.28
CA VAL A 47 9.72 -30.60 16.68
C VAL A 47 9.76 -29.12 17.06
N HIS A 48 9.33 -28.78 18.27
CA HIS A 48 9.36 -27.40 18.77
C HIS A 48 10.79 -26.90 18.95
N TYR A 49 11.09 -25.73 18.36
CA TYR A 49 12.37 -25.03 18.43
C TYR A 49 12.20 -23.62 19.00
N TYR A 50 13.30 -23.10 19.55
CA TYR A 50 13.39 -21.71 20.01
C TYR A 50 14.11 -20.84 18.98
N MET A 51 13.81 -19.55 18.93
CA MET A 51 14.37 -18.58 17.98
C MET A 51 15.91 -18.54 17.92
N ARG A 52 16.58 -18.98 19.00
CA ARG A 52 18.05 -18.99 19.10
C ARG A 52 18.70 -20.23 18.50
N GLN A 53 17.94 -21.28 18.23
CA GLN A 53 18.45 -22.51 17.65
C GLN A 53 18.80 -22.33 16.19
N THR A 54 19.79 -23.06 15.74
CA THR A 54 20.30 -23.07 14.38
C THR A 54 19.50 -24.00 13.48
N LEU A 55 19.36 -23.59 12.23
CA LEU A 55 18.79 -24.36 11.15
C LEU A 55 19.90 -25.09 10.38
N THR A 56 19.56 -26.25 9.86
CA THR A 56 20.44 -27.04 8.98
C THR A 56 19.82 -27.14 7.59
N ALA A 57 20.64 -27.17 6.54
CA ALA A 57 20.16 -27.36 5.18
C ALA A 57 19.31 -28.65 5.09
N GLY A 58 18.16 -28.57 4.42
CA GLY A 58 17.16 -29.63 4.34
C GLY A 58 16.10 -29.59 5.44
N ASP A 59 16.23 -28.76 6.48
CA ASP A 59 15.21 -28.58 7.49
C ASP A 59 13.94 -27.96 6.89
N ILE A 60 12.77 -28.37 7.41
CA ILE A 60 11.48 -27.74 7.15
C ILE A 60 11.09 -26.93 8.38
N LEU A 61 11.24 -25.60 8.28
CA LEU A 61 10.83 -24.67 9.32
C LEU A 61 9.36 -24.28 9.12
N LYS A 62 8.52 -24.54 10.14
CA LYS A 62 7.12 -24.09 10.18
C LYS A 62 6.96 -22.95 11.17
N VAL A 63 6.39 -21.85 10.71
CA VAL A 63 6.03 -20.69 11.52
C VAL A 63 4.52 -20.64 11.62
N ILE A 64 3.98 -20.81 12.84
CA ILE A 64 2.55 -20.79 13.10
C ILE A 64 2.17 -19.44 13.67
N ILE A 65 1.28 -18.74 12.96
CA ILE A 65 0.74 -17.43 13.34
C ILE A 65 -0.71 -17.65 13.78
N CYS A 66 -1.03 -17.25 14.99
CA CYS A 66 -2.39 -17.31 15.51
C CYS A 66 -2.80 -15.91 15.99
N GLU A 67 -3.59 -15.20 15.18
CA GLU A 67 -4.15 -13.90 15.56
C GLU A 67 -5.61 -14.05 15.94
N THR A 68 -5.91 -13.80 17.20
CA THR A 68 -7.25 -13.89 17.80
C THR A 68 -7.90 -12.54 18.06
N LYS A 69 -7.12 -11.45 17.92
CA LYS A 69 -7.59 -10.09 18.17
C LYS A 69 -8.13 -9.45 16.91
N CYS A 70 -9.04 -8.49 17.08
CA CYS A 70 -9.51 -7.57 16.06
C CYS A 70 -8.94 -6.17 16.32
N SER A 71 -9.07 -5.28 15.34
CA SER A 71 -8.73 -3.86 15.50
C SER A 71 -9.75 -3.19 16.44
N GLU A 72 -9.40 -2.99 17.71
CA GLU A 72 -10.31 -2.54 18.78
C GLU A 72 -10.97 -1.17 18.51
N LYS A 73 -10.31 -0.30 17.75
CA LYS A 73 -10.77 1.08 17.49
C LYS A 73 -11.39 1.27 16.11
N ILE A 74 -11.66 0.18 15.40
CA ILE A 74 -12.23 0.21 14.05
C ILE A 74 -13.58 -0.49 14.08
N PRO A 75 -14.70 0.26 14.16
CA PRO A 75 -16.02 -0.35 14.14
C PRO A 75 -16.30 -1.00 12.79
N PRO A 76 -16.84 -2.21 12.75
CA PRO A 76 -17.26 -2.87 11.53
C PRO A 76 -18.46 -2.12 10.91
N VAL A 77 -18.38 -1.84 9.60
CA VAL A 77 -19.47 -1.17 8.87
C VAL A 77 -19.65 -1.87 7.52
N GLU A 78 -20.90 -2.16 7.16
CA GLU A 78 -21.24 -2.73 5.86
C GLU A 78 -21.05 -1.70 4.75
N ILE A 79 -19.93 -1.84 4.04
CA ILE A 79 -19.60 -1.02 2.87
C ILE A 79 -19.15 -1.98 1.77
N PRO A 80 -19.69 -1.87 0.55
CA PRO A 80 -19.26 -2.71 -0.58
C PRO A 80 -17.77 -2.57 -0.85
N LEU A 81 -17.11 -3.70 -1.15
CA LEU A 81 -15.70 -3.78 -1.52
C LEU A 81 -15.57 -4.31 -2.94
N ASP A 82 -14.75 -3.67 -3.75
CA ASP A 82 -14.30 -4.17 -5.05
C ASP A 82 -12.98 -4.92 -4.85
N ILE A 83 -13.09 -6.23 -4.58
CA ILE A 83 -11.95 -7.12 -4.30
C ILE A 83 -11.39 -7.64 -5.60
N ILE A 84 -10.15 -7.26 -5.94
CA ILE A 84 -9.45 -7.69 -7.15
C ILE A 84 -8.78 -9.06 -6.93
N TYR A 85 -8.27 -9.29 -5.72
CA TYR A 85 -7.61 -10.54 -5.36
C TYR A 85 -7.68 -10.77 -3.85
N GLU A 86 -7.81 -12.02 -3.43
CA GLU A 86 -7.69 -12.42 -2.04
C GLU A 86 -7.15 -13.85 -1.94
N ASP A 87 -6.19 -14.04 -1.04
CA ASP A 87 -5.71 -15.36 -0.61
C ASP A 87 -5.59 -15.45 0.93
N GLU A 88 -4.78 -16.35 1.45
CA GLU A 88 -4.57 -16.50 2.89
C GLU A 88 -3.73 -15.38 3.51
N ASP A 89 -2.94 -14.65 2.72
CA ASP A 89 -1.87 -13.77 3.17
C ASP A 89 -2.16 -12.28 2.89
N ILE A 90 -2.85 -11.97 1.78
CA ILE A 90 -3.14 -10.60 1.33
C ILE A 90 -4.55 -10.46 0.77
N ILE A 91 -5.02 -9.22 0.69
CA ILE A 91 -6.19 -8.83 -0.08
C ILE A 91 -5.87 -7.54 -0.86
N VAL A 92 -6.17 -7.53 -2.16
CA VAL A 92 -5.99 -6.39 -3.07
C VAL A 92 -7.36 -5.84 -3.43
N ILE A 93 -7.54 -4.55 -3.26
CA ILE A 93 -8.83 -3.87 -3.40
C ILE A 93 -8.67 -2.70 -4.37
N ASN A 94 -9.63 -2.52 -5.26
CA ASN A 94 -9.85 -1.30 -6.00
C ASN A 94 -10.68 -0.34 -5.15
N LYS A 95 -10.01 0.52 -4.38
CA LYS A 95 -10.65 1.45 -3.45
C LYS A 95 -11.42 2.54 -4.22
N PRO A 96 -12.69 2.82 -3.93
CA PRO A 96 -13.38 3.96 -4.50
C PRO A 96 -12.80 5.29 -4.00
N ALA A 97 -13.05 6.37 -4.71
CA ALA A 97 -12.84 7.73 -4.20
C ALA A 97 -13.82 8.04 -3.06
N GLY A 98 -13.53 9.03 -2.23
CA GLY A 98 -14.35 9.41 -1.08
C GLY A 98 -14.19 8.52 0.16
N MET A 99 -13.42 7.42 0.06
CA MET A 99 -13.19 6.47 1.14
C MET A 99 -11.76 6.63 1.68
N PRO A 100 -11.55 7.08 2.92
CA PRO A 100 -10.23 7.06 3.55
C PRO A 100 -9.79 5.63 3.88
N ILE A 101 -8.48 5.42 4.02
CA ILE A 101 -7.91 4.12 4.40
C ILE A 101 -8.24 3.76 5.85
N HIS A 102 -8.07 4.72 6.77
CA HIS A 102 -8.34 4.55 8.21
C HIS A 102 -9.43 5.51 8.68
N PRO A 103 -10.16 5.18 9.75
CA PRO A 103 -11.01 6.13 10.44
C PRO A 103 -10.23 7.40 10.81
N SER A 104 -10.86 8.53 10.61
CA SER A 104 -10.31 9.85 10.95
C SER A 104 -11.43 10.79 11.39
N MET A 105 -11.08 11.98 11.87
CA MET A 105 -12.06 13.02 12.20
C MET A 105 -13.00 13.26 11.00
N ASN A 106 -14.29 13.23 11.22
CA ASN A 106 -15.38 13.32 10.23
C ASN A 106 -15.54 12.11 9.28
N ASN A 107 -14.71 11.06 9.44
CA ASN A 107 -14.73 9.84 8.61
C ASN A 107 -14.58 8.60 9.49
N TYR A 108 -15.34 8.49 10.58
CA TYR A 108 -15.15 7.44 11.56
C TYR A 108 -15.76 6.09 11.12
N TYR A 109 -16.78 6.12 10.25
CA TYR A 109 -17.56 4.94 9.88
C TYR A 109 -17.54 4.62 8.37
N ASN A 110 -16.74 5.32 7.57
CA ASN A 110 -16.74 5.19 6.11
C ASN A 110 -15.36 4.89 5.51
N SER A 111 -14.45 4.28 6.28
CA SER A 111 -13.12 3.94 5.82
C SER A 111 -13.01 2.51 5.28
N LEU A 112 -11.97 2.25 4.48
CA LEU A 112 -11.62 0.90 4.03
C LEU A 112 -11.42 -0.06 5.22
N ALA A 113 -10.85 0.44 6.32
CA ALA A 113 -10.67 -0.35 7.53
C ALA A 113 -12.00 -0.80 8.14
N ASN A 114 -13.04 0.07 8.14
CA ASN A 114 -14.38 -0.28 8.60
C ASN A 114 -15.02 -1.37 7.72
N ALA A 115 -14.90 -1.21 6.39
CA ALA A 115 -15.44 -2.17 5.42
C ALA A 115 -14.80 -3.56 5.59
N LEU A 116 -13.47 -3.62 5.73
CA LEU A 116 -12.76 -4.89 5.93
C LEU A 116 -13.00 -5.50 7.32
N ALA A 117 -13.16 -4.68 8.36
CA ALA A 117 -13.54 -5.18 9.68
C ALA A 117 -14.90 -5.91 9.62
N TRP A 118 -15.88 -5.35 8.90
CA TRP A 118 -17.16 -6.00 8.69
C TRP A 118 -17.08 -7.23 7.78
N TYR A 119 -16.31 -7.16 6.69
CA TYR A 119 -16.11 -8.26 5.76
C TYR A 119 -15.58 -9.53 6.44
N TYR A 120 -14.60 -9.39 7.35
CA TYR A 120 -14.06 -10.52 8.11
C TYR A 120 -14.92 -10.90 9.30
N GLN A 121 -15.61 -9.95 9.94
CA GLN A 121 -16.56 -10.26 11.02
C GLN A 121 -17.69 -11.18 10.54
N LYS A 122 -18.23 -10.94 9.33
CA LYS A 122 -19.24 -11.81 8.72
C LYS A 122 -18.76 -13.25 8.48
N GLN A 123 -17.47 -13.46 8.45
CA GLN A 123 -16.83 -14.78 8.27
C GLN A 123 -16.37 -15.39 9.59
N ASP A 124 -16.72 -14.79 10.74
CA ASP A 124 -16.24 -15.16 12.08
C ASP A 124 -14.70 -15.22 12.17
N LYS A 125 -14.00 -14.39 11.38
CA LYS A 125 -12.54 -14.32 11.34
C LYS A 125 -12.04 -13.09 12.09
N PRO A 126 -11.18 -13.25 13.11
CA PRO A 126 -10.50 -12.12 13.72
C PRO A 126 -9.60 -11.43 12.67
N PHE A 127 -9.62 -10.11 12.65
CA PHE A 127 -8.87 -9.33 11.68
C PHE A 127 -8.28 -8.06 12.27
N ILE A 128 -6.97 -7.85 12.07
CA ILE A 128 -6.28 -6.61 12.38
C ILE A 128 -5.94 -5.91 11.06
N PHE A 129 -6.48 -4.72 10.86
CA PHE A 129 -6.27 -3.96 9.64
C PHE A 129 -4.81 -3.48 9.50
N ARG A 130 -4.14 -3.87 8.41
CA ARG A 130 -2.74 -3.50 8.08
C ARG A 130 -2.64 -3.16 6.60
N CYS A 131 -2.84 -1.89 6.26
CA CYS A 131 -2.69 -1.41 4.90
C CYS A 131 -1.21 -1.18 4.57
N CYS A 132 -0.75 -1.70 3.45
CA CYS A 132 0.65 -1.65 3.05
C CYS A 132 0.99 -0.43 2.18
N ASN A 133 0.00 0.11 1.45
CA ASN A 133 0.12 1.37 0.72
C ASN A 133 -1.11 2.25 0.98
N ARG A 134 -0.89 3.46 1.46
CA ARG A 134 -1.99 4.39 1.71
C ARG A 134 -2.33 5.18 0.45
N LEU A 135 -3.62 5.38 0.21
CA LEU A 135 -4.16 6.32 -0.76
C LEU A 135 -4.87 7.45 -0.01
N ASP A 136 -4.88 8.63 -0.58
CA ASP A 136 -5.68 9.74 -0.06
C ASP A 136 -7.18 9.36 -0.14
N ARG A 137 -8.01 10.03 0.66
CA ARG A 137 -9.48 9.77 0.69
C ARG A 137 -10.07 9.73 -0.72
N ASP A 138 -9.78 10.74 -1.52
CA ASP A 138 -10.39 10.95 -2.84
C ASP A 138 -9.55 10.39 -4.00
N THR A 139 -8.41 9.73 -3.71
CA THR A 139 -7.66 8.90 -4.66
C THR A 139 -8.29 7.53 -4.75
N SER A 140 -8.67 7.09 -5.94
CA SER A 140 -9.18 5.74 -6.21
C SER A 140 -8.08 4.76 -6.61
N GLY A 141 -8.41 3.46 -6.69
CA GLY A 141 -7.55 2.43 -7.26
C GLY A 141 -6.93 1.47 -6.26
N LEU A 142 -5.89 0.79 -6.71
CA LEU A 142 -5.31 -0.37 -6.04
C LEU A 142 -4.67 -0.05 -4.70
N THR A 143 -5.07 -0.82 -3.70
CA THR A 143 -4.44 -0.88 -2.39
C THR A 143 -4.34 -2.33 -1.93
N VAL A 144 -3.22 -2.68 -1.29
CA VAL A 144 -2.97 -4.01 -0.72
C VAL A 144 -3.02 -3.94 0.80
N VAL A 145 -3.76 -4.87 1.39
CA VAL A 145 -3.90 -5.04 2.83
C VAL A 145 -3.43 -6.44 3.20
N SER A 146 -2.58 -6.53 4.20
CA SER A 146 -2.11 -7.82 4.72
C SER A 146 -3.10 -8.43 5.70
N LYS A 147 -3.25 -9.75 5.64
CA LYS A 147 -4.20 -10.48 6.48
C LYS A 147 -3.62 -10.91 7.82
N HIS A 148 -2.31 -10.97 7.95
CA HIS A 148 -1.61 -11.32 9.20
C HIS A 148 -0.29 -10.57 9.38
N LEU A 149 0.30 -10.67 10.57
CA LEU A 149 1.48 -9.90 10.99
C LEU A 149 2.71 -10.15 10.11
N ALA A 150 2.94 -11.38 9.61
CA ALA A 150 4.11 -11.67 8.79
C ALA A 150 4.00 -11.03 7.40
N SER A 151 2.88 -11.26 6.68
CA SER A 151 2.67 -10.63 5.37
C SER A 151 2.74 -9.10 5.46
N GLY A 152 2.21 -8.50 6.54
CA GLY A 152 2.28 -7.06 6.76
C GLY A 152 3.70 -6.54 6.95
N SER A 153 4.52 -7.25 7.70
CA SER A 153 5.91 -6.87 7.91
C SER A 153 6.75 -7.02 6.65
N ILE A 154 6.57 -8.12 5.93
CA ILE A 154 7.31 -8.39 4.70
C ILE A 154 6.95 -7.34 3.64
N LEU A 155 5.66 -7.07 3.39
CA LEU A 155 5.22 -6.04 2.45
C LEU A 155 5.70 -4.63 2.86
N SER A 156 5.75 -4.33 4.15
CA SER A 156 6.29 -3.07 4.65
C SER A 156 7.79 -2.94 4.33
N THR A 157 8.55 -4.03 4.50
CA THR A 157 9.98 -4.09 4.16
C THR A 157 10.18 -3.94 2.66
N MET A 158 9.40 -4.67 1.85
CA MET A 158 9.44 -4.56 0.38
C MET A 158 9.13 -3.14 -0.09
N THR A 159 8.13 -2.49 0.52
CA THR A 159 7.79 -1.09 0.19
C THR A 159 8.95 -0.15 0.52
N LYS A 160 9.61 -0.34 1.67
CA LYS A 160 10.78 0.44 2.07
C LYS A 160 11.95 0.24 1.12
N ASN A 161 12.14 -0.97 0.62
CA ASN A 161 13.19 -1.35 -0.33
C ASN A 161 12.85 -0.97 -1.77
N ARG A 162 11.68 -0.34 -2.03
CA ARG A 162 11.19 0.01 -3.38
C ARG A 162 10.90 -1.21 -4.28
N GLU A 163 10.61 -2.37 -3.68
CA GLU A 163 10.27 -3.62 -4.37
C GLU A 163 8.78 -3.72 -4.73
N VAL A 164 7.96 -2.78 -4.25
CA VAL A 164 6.54 -2.64 -4.62
C VAL A 164 6.43 -1.53 -5.65
N HIS A 165 6.22 -1.89 -6.91
CA HIS A 165 6.08 -0.97 -8.02
C HIS A 165 4.64 -0.48 -8.13
N ARG A 166 4.45 0.83 -8.23
CA ARG A 166 3.13 1.47 -8.27
C ARG A 166 3.09 2.48 -9.41
N GLU A 167 2.08 2.35 -10.25
CA GLU A 167 1.81 3.28 -11.32
C GLU A 167 0.43 3.91 -11.12
N TYR A 168 0.39 5.22 -11.26
CA TYR A 168 -0.81 6.02 -11.13
C TYR A 168 -1.18 6.65 -12.47
N LEU A 169 -2.48 6.88 -12.67
CA LEU A 169 -2.98 7.74 -13.73
C LEU A 169 -3.52 9.03 -13.10
N ALA A 170 -3.16 10.16 -13.67
CA ALA A 170 -3.69 11.46 -13.29
C ALA A 170 -4.17 12.23 -14.52
N VAL A 171 -5.26 12.99 -14.35
CA VAL A 171 -5.66 14.00 -15.34
C VAL A 171 -5.26 15.38 -14.81
N VAL A 172 -4.47 16.09 -15.60
CA VAL A 172 -3.91 17.40 -15.24
C VAL A 172 -4.38 18.48 -16.21
N LYS A 173 -4.35 19.73 -15.78
CA LYS A 173 -4.72 20.88 -16.60
C LYS A 173 -3.60 21.19 -17.62
N GLY A 174 -3.99 21.40 -18.86
CA GLY A 174 -3.10 21.80 -19.94
C GLY A 174 -2.30 20.64 -20.56
N ARG A 175 -1.42 21.00 -21.50
CA ARG A 175 -0.51 20.10 -22.21
C ARG A 175 0.79 19.94 -21.46
N VAL A 176 1.08 18.74 -20.98
CA VAL A 176 2.32 18.45 -20.25
C VAL A 176 3.53 18.52 -21.19
N THR A 177 4.45 19.41 -20.88
CA THR A 177 5.69 19.63 -21.65
C THR A 177 6.87 19.80 -20.69
N PRO A 178 7.96 19.01 -20.82
CA PRO A 178 8.16 17.90 -21.78
C PRO A 178 7.22 16.71 -21.52
N SER A 179 7.03 15.83 -22.51
CA SER A 179 6.08 14.71 -22.44
C SER A 179 6.47 13.60 -21.45
N SER A 180 7.68 13.62 -20.93
CA SER A 180 8.15 12.72 -19.89
C SER A 180 9.30 13.35 -19.10
N GLY A 181 9.50 12.90 -17.87
CA GLY A 181 10.58 13.38 -17.02
C GLY A 181 10.54 12.79 -15.62
N THR A 182 11.45 13.28 -14.79
CA THR A 182 11.56 12.93 -13.37
C THR A 182 11.51 14.20 -12.53
N ILE A 183 10.65 14.21 -11.53
CA ILE A 183 10.52 15.28 -10.55
C ILE A 183 11.24 14.83 -9.27
N CYS A 184 12.38 15.46 -8.96
CA CYS A 184 13.13 15.28 -7.72
C CYS A 184 12.96 16.55 -6.87
N ALA A 185 11.89 16.62 -6.10
CA ALA A 185 11.55 17.79 -5.28
C ALA A 185 11.13 17.37 -3.88
N PRO A 186 11.95 17.60 -2.86
CA PRO A 186 11.67 17.20 -1.49
C PRO A 186 10.38 17.83 -0.96
N LEU A 187 9.65 17.11 -0.10
CA LEU A 187 8.35 17.53 0.42
C LEU A 187 8.35 17.70 1.94
N ALA A 188 7.81 18.83 2.39
CA ALA A 188 7.57 19.11 3.79
C ALA A 188 6.09 19.43 4.06
N ARG A 189 5.73 19.47 5.35
CA ARG A 189 4.44 20.03 5.77
C ARG A 189 4.50 21.55 5.65
N LYS A 190 3.51 22.15 5.00
CA LYS A 190 3.38 23.59 4.94
C LYS A 190 3.09 24.15 6.34
N GLU A 191 3.84 25.16 6.73
CA GLU A 191 3.66 25.81 8.02
C GLU A 191 2.25 26.37 8.20
N GLY A 192 1.72 26.32 9.42
CA GLY A 192 0.36 26.77 9.73
C GLY A 192 -0.77 25.85 9.27
N THR A 193 -0.49 24.70 8.63
CA THR A 193 -1.52 23.74 8.22
C THR A 193 -1.25 22.33 8.73
N ILE A 194 -2.35 21.56 8.94
CA ILE A 194 -2.25 20.14 9.34
C ILE A 194 -2.15 19.24 8.09
N ILE A 195 -2.77 19.65 6.98
CA ILE A 195 -3.03 18.79 5.82
C ILE A 195 -2.09 19.10 4.67
N GLU A 196 -1.85 20.39 4.37
CA GLU A 196 -1.09 20.77 3.19
C GLU A 196 0.38 20.37 3.27
N ARG A 197 0.93 20.05 2.11
CA ARG A 197 2.35 19.81 1.88
C ARG A 197 2.86 20.77 0.81
N MET A 198 4.16 21.00 0.79
CA MET A 198 4.83 21.87 -0.18
C MET A 198 6.19 21.29 -0.56
N VAL A 199 6.73 21.76 -1.66
CA VAL A 199 8.14 21.53 -2.00
C VAL A 199 9.00 22.38 -1.08
N ASP A 200 9.99 21.73 -0.46
CA ASP A 200 10.93 22.37 0.44
C ASP A 200 12.30 21.70 0.29
N PHE A 201 13.24 22.44 -0.30
CA PHE A 201 14.59 21.94 -0.57
C PHE A 201 15.52 21.97 0.65
N GLU A 202 15.15 22.70 1.70
CA GLU A 202 15.98 22.82 2.91
C GLU A 202 15.63 21.74 3.96
N HIS A 203 14.33 21.49 4.18
CA HIS A 203 13.85 20.64 5.27
C HIS A 203 12.94 19.49 4.79
N GLY A 204 12.70 19.39 3.47
CA GLY A 204 11.80 18.38 2.91
C GLY A 204 12.39 16.97 2.91
N GLU A 205 11.52 15.99 3.03
CA GLU A 205 11.87 14.59 2.82
C GLU A 205 11.99 14.27 1.33
N GLU A 206 13.01 13.46 0.97
CA GLU A 206 13.21 13.02 -0.42
C GLU A 206 11.91 12.50 -1.04
N ALA A 207 11.61 13.02 -2.25
CA ALA A 207 10.45 12.62 -3.04
C ALA A 207 10.83 12.59 -4.53
N ILE A 208 10.58 11.43 -5.17
CA ILE A 208 10.91 11.20 -6.59
C ILE A 208 9.71 10.61 -7.30
N THR A 209 9.29 11.29 -8.39
CA THR A 209 8.17 10.89 -9.25
C THR A 209 8.60 10.93 -10.71
N HIS A 210 8.47 9.81 -11.42
CA HIS A 210 8.61 9.76 -12.88
C HIS A 210 7.24 9.96 -13.52
N TYR A 211 7.17 10.76 -14.58
CA TYR A 211 5.92 10.98 -15.30
C TYR A 211 6.09 10.78 -16.81
N LYS A 212 4.99 10.40 -17.45
CA LYS A 212 4.90 10.25 -18.91
C LYS A 212 3.49 10.64 -19.37
N LEU A 213 3.42 11.56 -20.32
CA LEU A 213 2.19 11.92 -21.03
C LEU A 213 1.69 10.69 -21.82
N ILE A 214 0.42 10.32 -21.66
CA ILE A 214 -0.23 9.24 -22.40
C ILE A 214 -1.03 9.83 -23.58
N ILE A 215 -1.97 10.73 -23.28
CA ILE A 215 -2.80 11.42 -24.27
C ILE A 215 -3.05 12.86 -23.85
N GLU A 216 -3.34 13.70 -24.81
CA GLU A 216 -3.84 15.06 -24.64
C GLU A 216 -5.21 15.16 -25.30
N ALA A 217 -6.20 15.64 -24.58
CA ALA A 217 -7.57 15.84 -25.06
C ALA A 217 -8.25 16.96 -24.27
N ASN A 218 -9.07 17.76 -24.94
CA ASN A 218 -9.93 18.77 -24.32
C ASN A 218 -9.21 19.74 -23.36
N GLY A 219 -7.98 20.17 -23.70
CA GLY A 219 -7.19 21.06 -22.86
C GLY A 219 -6.64 20.39 -21.58
N HIS A 220 -6.69 19.07 -21.49
CA HIS A 220 -6.16 18.27 -20.38
C HIS A 220 -5.18 17.21 -20.87
N SER A 221 -4.35 16.72 -19.97
CA SER A 221 -3.43 15.60 -20.24
C SER A 221 -3.70 14.43 -19.29
N LEU A 222 -3.78 13.22 -19.83
CA LEU A 222 -3.66 11.98 -19.03
C LEU A 222 -2.18 11.63 -18.90
N VAL A 223 -1.72 11.49 -17.66
CA VAL A 223 -0.32 11.25 -17.31
C VAL A 223 -0.19 9.97 -16.51
N SER A 224 0.74 9.10 -16.91
CA SER A 224 1.22 7.99 -16.09
C SER A 224 2.30 8.49 -15.13
N LEU A 225 2.23 8.06 -13.87
CA LEU A 225 3.19 8.46 -12.84
C LEU A 225 3.68 7.23 -12.06
N LYS A 226 5.01 7.06 -12.00
CA LYS A 226 5.66 6.00 -11.22
C LYS A 226 6.39 6.60 -10.03
N LEU A 227 6.21 5.99 -8.85
CA LEU A 227 6.76 6.50 -7.60
C LEU A 227 7.95 5.66 -7.14
N GLU A 228 9.10 6.30 -6.86
CA GLU A 228 10.17 5.68 -6.05
C GLU A 228 9.92 5.87 -4.55
N THR A 229 9.34 6.98 -4.17
CA THR A 229 8.98 7.33 -2.79
C THR A 229 7.46 7.46 -2.66
N GLY A 230 6.93 7.43 -1.44
CA GLY A 230 5.48 7.51 -1.18
C GLY A 230 5.13 8.55 -0.11
N ARG A 231 5.44 9.83 -0.36
CA ARG A 231 5.12 10.91 0.58
C ARG A 231 3.65 11.32 0.48
N THR A 232 3.12 11.88 1.55
CA THR A 232 1.74 12.39 1.58
C THR A 232 1.55 13.43 0.47
N HIS A 233 0.51 13.27 -0.36
CA HIS A 233 0.15 14.14 -1.48
C HIS A 233 1.24 14.27 -2.57
N GLN A 234 2.23 13.37 -2.62
CA GLN A 234 3.42 13.52 -3.46
C GLN A 234 3.09 13.86 -4.92
N ILE A 235 2.29 13.06 -5.61
CA ILE A 235 1.93 13.29 -7.01
C ILE A 235 1.23 14.63 -7.18
N ARG A 236 0.31 14.97 -6.30
CA ARG A 236 -0.48 16.20 -6.35
C ARG A 236 0.40 17.45 -6.30
N ILE A 237 1.41 17.43 -5.41
CA ILE A 237 2.35 18.54 -5.25
C ILE A 237 3.36 18.56 -6.39
N HIS A 238 3.91 17.42 -6.78
CA HIS A 238 4.89 17.35 -7.86
C HIS A 238 4.31 17.84 -9.18
N MET A 239 3.09 17.43 -9.53
CA MET A 239 2.45 17.92 -10.75
C MET A 239 2.10 19.43 -10.67
N LYS A 240 1.70 19.92 -9.49
CA LYS A 240 1.55 21.37 -9.27
C LYS A 240 2.89 22.12 -9.42
N TYR A 241 3.96 21.58 -8.83
CA TYR A 241 5.31 22.16 -8.93
C TYR A 241 5.82 22.21 -10.36
N LEU A 242 5.50 21.20 -11.18
CA LEU A 242 5.81 21.17 -12.61
C LEU A 242 4.97 22.19 -13.44
N GLY A 243 3.93 22.78 -12.83
CA GLY A 243 3.02 23.72 -13.50
C GLY A 243 1.76 23.06 -14.09
N PHE A 244 1.56 21.76 -13.89
CA PHE A 244 0.41 21.00 -14.40
C PHE A 244 -0.37 20.37 -13.24
N PRO A 245 -1.10 21.15 -12.42
CA PRO A 245 -1.84 20.62 -11.29
C PRO A 245 -2.95 19.66 -11.72
N LEU A 246 -3.27 18.69 -10.86
CA LEU A 246 -4.40 17.78 -11.07
C LEU A 246 -5.71 18.57 -11.10
N ILE A 247 -6.62 18.22 -12.00
CA ILE A 247 -7.97 18.78 -12.00
C ILE A 247 -8.77 18.24 -10.80
N GLY A 248 -9.72 19.03 -10.29
CA GLY A 248 -10.55 18.67 -9.16
C GLY A 248 -9.81 18.52 -7.83
N ASP A 249 -8.57 18.97 -7.73
CA ASP A 249 -7.80 18.91 -6.50
C ASP A 249 -8.11 20.15 -5.64
N TYR A 250 -9.08 20.02 -4.74
CA TYR A 250 -9.56 21.12 -3.89
C TYR A 250 -8.47 21.83 -3.07
N LEU A 251 -7.35 21.13 -2.82
CA LEU A 251 -6.26 21.64 -1.99
C LEU A 251 -5.17 22.34 -2.78
N TYR A 252 -4.83 21.82 -3.96
CA TYR A 252 -3.70 22.28 -4.76
C TYR A 252 -4.11 22.93 -6.09
N ASN A 253 -5.32 22.68 -6.54
CA ASN A 253 -5.96 23.29 -7.70
C ASN A 253 -7.48 23.36 -7.48
N PRO A 254 -8.00 24.42 -6.84
CA PRO A 254 -9.41 24.48 -6.42
C PRO A 254 -10.42 24.62 -7.56
N ASP A 255 -9.96 24.54 -8.82
CA ASP A 255 -10.81 24.48 -10.00
C ASP A 255 -11.56 23.14 -10.05
N MET A 256 -12.89 23.18 -9.84
CA MET A 256 -13.77 22.00 -9.76
C MET A 256 -14.72 21.91 -10.98
N GLU A 257 -14.42 22.61 -12.07
CA GLU A 257 -15.31 22.69 -13.24
C GLU A 257 -15.53 21.31 -13.88
N HIS A 258 -14.49 20.51 -14.03
CA HIS A 258 -14.53 19.24 -14.74
C HIS A 258 -14.57 18.02 -13.80
N MET A 259 -14.12 18.16 -12.55
CA MET A 259 -14.11 17.08 -11.56
C MET A 259 -14.29 17.61 -10.13
N THR A 260 -14.98 16.84 -9.29
CA THR A 260 -15.25 17.18 -7.88
C THR A 260 -14.26 16.53 -6.90
N ARG A 261 -13.23 15.87 -7.40
CA ARG A 261 -12.14 15.25 -6.63
C ARG A 261 -10.84 15.32 -7.41
N GLN A 262 -9.70 15.18 -6.71
CA GLN A 262 -8.44 15.06 -7.44
C GLN A 262 -8.48 13.90 -8.44
N ALA A 263 -8.19 14.19 -9.70
CA ALA A 263 -8.14 13.23 -10.78
C ALA A 263 -6.89 12.35 -10.66
N LEU A 264 -6.89 11.45 -9.67
CA LEU A 264 -5.79 10.56 -9.34
C LEU A 264 -6.30 9.14 -9.08
N HIS A 265 -5.65 8.16 -9.70
CA HIS A 265 -6.03 6.77 -9.64
C HIS A 265 -4.79 5.87 -9.56
N SER A 266 -4.73 4.98 -8.56
CA SER A 266 -3.70 3.93 -8.44
C SER A 266 -4.05 2.81 -9.41
N HIS A 267 -3.48 2.90 -10.62
CA HIS A 267 -3.87 2.11 -11.79
C HIS A 267 -3.23 0.72 -11.81
N HIS A 268 -1.95 0.65 -11.52
CA HIS A 268 -1.20 -0.60 -11.64
C HIS A 268 -0.26 -0.80 -10.46
N MET A 269 -0.13 -2.08 -10.03
CA MET A 269 0.71 -2.46 -8.91
C MET A 269 1.34 -3.83 -9.15
N GLU A 270 2.66 -3.92 -8.92
CA GLU A 270 3.43 -5.15 -9.05
C GLU A 270 4.33 -5.35 -7.84
N PHE A 271 4.39 -6.58 -7.36
CA PHE A 271 5.28 -6.99 -6.26
C PHE A 271 5.39 -8.51 -6.19
N ALA A 272 6.45 -9.02 -5.54
CA ALA A 272 6.52 -10.43 -5.20
C ALA A 272 5.57 -10.75 -4.03
N HIS A 273 4.79 -11.81 -4.13
CA HIS A 273 3.91 -12.23 -3.04
C HIS A 273 4.71 -12.44 -1.74
N PRO A 274 4.28 -11.86 -0.60
CA PRO A 274 5.12 -11.79 0.61
C PRO A 274 5.49 -13.15 1.20
N ILE A 275 4.72 -14.20 0.91
CA ILE A 275 4.95 -15.54 1.44
C ILE A 275 5.48 -16.50 0.38
N THR A 276 4.85 -16.57 -0.79
CA THR A 276 5.25 -17.52 -1.85
C THR A 276 6.41 -17.02 -2.69
N GLY A 277 6.61 -15.69 -2.76
CA GLY A 277 7.61 -15.07 -3.63
C GLY A 277 7.21 -15.01 -5.10
N GLU A 278 6.02 -15.49 -5.48
CA GLU A 278 5.51 -15.40 -6.85
C GLU A 278 5.29 -13.94 -7.25
N TRP A 279 5.67 -13.59 -8.47
CA TRP A 279 5.46 -12.25 -8.98
C TRP A 279 3.99 -12.02 -9.28
N MET A 280 3.43 -10.94 -8.74
CA MET A 280 2.03 -10.57 -8.88
C MET A 280 1.91 -9.21 -9.58
N SER A 281 0.90 -9.09 -10.43
CA SER A 281 0.60 -7.87 -11.19
C SER A 281 -0.90 -7.64 -11.20
N PHE A 282 -1.32 -6.43 -10.82
CA PHE A 282 -2.72 -6.03 -10.70
C PHE A 282 -2.96 -4.74 -11.45
N THR A 283 -4.11 -4.64 -12.11
CA THR A 283 -4.53 -3.43 -12.83
C THR A 283 -5.98 -3.08 -12.48
N ALA A 284 -6.23 -1.83 -12.15
CA ALA A 284 -7.57 -1.26 -12.01
C ALA A 284 -7.85 -0.35 -13.22
N PRO A 285 -9.01 -0.46 -13.89
CA PRO A 285 -9.33 0.35 -15.07
C PRO A 285 -9.45 1.84 -14.69
N LEU A 286 -9.18 2.72 -15.66
CA LEU A 286 -9.38 4.17 -15.48
C LEU A 286 -10.83 4.46 -15.09
N PRO A 287 -11.10 5.16 -13.98
CA PRO A 287 -12.46 5.47 -13.55
C PRO A 287 -13.22 6.30 -14.58
N ALA A 288 -14.52 6.05 -14.69
CA ALA A 288 -15.38 6.71 -15.68
C ALA A 288 -15.40 8.24 -15.56
N ASP A 289 -15.35 8.77 -14.34
CA ASP A 289 -15.27 10.22 -14.10
C ASP A 289 -14.00 10.84 -14.69
N MET A 290 -12.85 10.18 -14.57
CA MET A 290 -11.59 10.62 -15.20
C MET A 290 -11.60 10.42 -16.72
N ALA A 291 -12.16 9.30 -17.20
CA ALA A 291 -12.25 9.02 -18.63
C ALA A 291 -13.17 10.02 -19.36
N ASN A 292 -14.24 10.45 -18.73
CA ASN A 292 -15.22 11.38 -19.33
C ASN A 292 -14.64 12.77 -19.58
N VAL A 293 -13.68 13.22 -18.77
CA VAL A 293 -12.97 14.51 -19.01
C VAL A 293 -12.17 14.49 -20.30
N LEU A 294 -11.73 13.32 -20.73
CA LEU A 294 -10.88 13.12 -21.90
C LEU A 294 -11.67 12.75 -23.17
N LYS A 295 -12.98 12.56 -23.06
CA LYS A 295 -13.86 12.31 -24.22
C LYS A 295 -14.30 13.63 -24.84
N ASP A 296 -14.41 13.63 -26.16
CA ASP A 296 -15.00 14.74 -26.93
C ASP A 296 -16.49 14.94 -26.63
#